data_4e4700f95473c0488ccba6f5910f6fa2
#
_entry.id   4e4700f95473c0488ccba6f5910f6fa2
#
_cell.length_a   1.000
_cell.length_b   1.000
_cell.length_c   1.000
_cell.angle_alpha   90.00
_cell.angle_beta   90.00
_cell.angle_gamma   90.00
#
_symmetry.space_group_name_H-M   'P 1'
#
loop_
_entity.id
_entity.type
_entity.pdbx_description
1 polymer ?
#
loop_
_entity_poly.entity_id
_entity_poly.type
_entity_poly.pdbx_seq_one_letter_code
_entity_poly.pdbx_strand_id
1 'polypeptide(L)'
;MPRYAAGKYAKGISDRSGRAYPLRSMLLEWNGSLVGPDEYESKQPQLEPRRVRADPQSLRVSRPARTEPAVEVLLPFNSFKSGSSGSAVITVNEISHGRSTGDIVCFRSVEAFDGFTEAVLEGSSGYTITKVDDNNYTFTASSGTATTGNVKGGGGFASAGPVTVSA
;
A
#
# COMPACT_ATOMS: atom_id res chain seq x y z
N MET A 1 -14.43 41.61 61.11
CA MET A 1 -14.33 40.36 60.33
C MET A 1 -14.30 40.71 58.86
N PRO A 2 -13.37 40.24 58.10
CA PRO A 2 -13.37 40.44 56.67
C PRO A 2 -14.64 39.79 56.07
N ARG A 3 -15.45 40.55 55.36
CA ARG A 3 -16.61 40.03 54.62
C ARG A 3 -16.12 39.50 53.28
N TYR A 4 -16.12 38.22 53.14
CA TYR A 4 -15.88 37.60 51.80
C TYR A 4 -17.16 37.74 50.98
N ALA A 5 -17.05 38.35 49.81
CA ALA A 5 -18.13 38.42 48.85
C ALA A 5 -18.37 37.00 48.26
N ALA A 6 -19.61 36.52 48.31
CA ALA A 6 -19.99 35.22 47.81
C ALA A 6 -21.15 35.35 46.80
N GLY A 7 -21.32 34.39 45.93
CA GLY A 7 -22.39 34.35 44.94
C GLY A 7 -22.32 35.52 43.93
N LYS A 8 -23.45 36.21 43.71
CA LYS A 8 -23.52 37.33 42.72
C LYS A 8 -22.67 38.54 43.03
N TYR A 9 -22.16 38.66 44.22
CA TYR A 9 -21.29 39.77 44.69
C TYR A 9 -19.80 39.36 44.74
N ALA A 10 -19.49 38.15 44.33
CA ALA A 10 -18.10 37.70 44.26
C ALA A 10 -17.30 38.57 43.29
N LYS A 11 -16.07 38.88 43.66
CA LYS A 11 -15.12 39.59 42.81
C LYS A 11 -14.03 38.63 42.32
N GLY A 12 -13.65 38.74 41.06
CA GLY A 12 -12.45 38.15 40.50
C GLY A 12 -11.40 39.19 40.22
N ILE A 13 -10.16 38.77 40.08
CA ILE A 13 -9.04 39.62 39.71
C ILE A 13 -8.76 39.40 38.24
N SER A 14 -8.63 40.49 37.45
CA SER A 14 -8.26 40.40 36.04
C SER A 14 -6.83 39.88 35.88
N ASP A 15 -6.66 38.90 35.00
CA ASP A 15 -5.34 38.33 34.66
C ASP A 15 -4.45 39.34 33.93
N ARG A 16 -5.03 40.39 33.35
CA ARG A 16 -4.29 41.40 32.59
C ARG A 16 -3.80 42.55 33.48
N SER A 17 -4.70 43.16 34.25
CA SER A 17 -4.38 44.38 35.04
C SER A 17 -4.23 44.16 36.54
N GLY A 18 -4.65 42.99 37.05
CA GLY A 18 -4.71 42.73 38.48
C GLY A 18 -5.83 43.49 39.22
N ARG A 19 -6.74 44.18 38.49
CA ARG A 19 -7.88 44.90 39.10
C ARG A 19 -8.99 43.92 39.47
N ALA A 20 -9.74 44.28 40.52
CA ALA A 20 -10.87 43.48 40.99
C ALA A 20 -12.17 43.90 40.30
N TYR A 21 -12.79 42.99 39.54
CA TYR A 21 -14.08 43.16 38.88
C TYR A 21 -15.13 42.23 39.49
N PRO A 22 -16.43 42.53 39.34
CA PRO A 22 -17.49 41.55 39.65
C PRO A 22 -17.30 40.31 38.77
N LEU A 23 -17.18 39.16 39.39
CA LEU A 23 -16.90 37.89 38.64
C LEU A 23 -17.89 37.63 37.53
N ARG A 24 -19.17 38.01 37.73
CA ARG A 24 -20.24 37.84 36.73
C ARG A 24 -20.08 38.72 35.47
N SER A 25 -19.29 39.82 35.55
CA SER A 25 -19.04 40.74 34.44
C SER A 25 -17.73 40.47 33.75
N MET A 26 -16.89 39.60 34.27
CA MET A 26 -15.63 39.23 33.65
C MET A 26 -15.86 38.35 32.43
N LEU A 27 -15.02 38.51 31.42
CA LEU A 27 -15.07 37.81 30.13
C LEU A 27 -13.81 36.95 29.95
N LEU A 28 -14.01 35.79 29.38
CA LEU A 28 -12.91 34.89 29.03
C LEU A 28 -12.41 35.26 27.63
N GLU A 29 -11.14 35.59 27.50
CA GLU A 29 -10.50 35.87 26.22
C GLU A 29 -10.15 34.59 25.48
N TRP A 30 -9.79 34.74 24.21
CA TRP A 30 -9.39 33.64 23.32
C TRP A 30 -8.12 32.90 23.79
N ASN A 31 -7.27 33.53 24.59
CA ASN A 31 -6.05 32.97 25.19
C ASN A 31 -6.31 32.24 26.51
N GLY A 32 -7.54 32.26 27.02
CA GLY A 32 -7.94 31.68 28.28
C GLY A 32 -7.83 32.61 29.49
N SER A 33 -7.41 33.88 29.30
CA SER A 33 -7.34 34.87 30.37
C SER A 33 -8.73 35.39 30.76
N LEU A 34 -8.99 35.54 32.04
CA LEU A 34 -10.23 36.10 32.58
C LEU A 34 -10.01 37.60 32.87
N VAL A 35 -10.68 38.47 32.13
CA VAL A 35 -10.45 39.93 32.16
C VAL A 35 -11.72 40.72 32.43
N GLY A 36 -11.54 41.98 32.82
CA GLY A 36 -12.64 42.93 32.98
C GLY A 36 -13.28 43.29 31.62
N PRO A 37 -14.57 43.76 31.62
CA PRO A 37 -15.25 44.09 30.37
C PRO A 37 -14.64 45.24 29.59
N ASP A 38 -13.91 46.12 30.25
CA ASP A 38 -13.16 47.26 29.69
C ASP A 38 -11.76 46.86 29.16
N GLU A 39 -11.31 45.65 29.48
CA GLU A 39 -10.00 45.12 29.09
C GLU A 39 -10.13 43.99 28.02
N TYR A 40 -11.34 43.61 27.70
CA TYR A 40 -11.60 42.50 26.80
C TYR A 40 -11.18 42.82 25.35
N GLU A 41 -10.38 41.94 24.78
CA GLU A 41 -9.96 41.99 23.39
C GLU A 41 -10.45 40.76 22.64
N SER A 42 -11.10 40.97 21.53
CA SER A 42 -11.49 39.86 20.63
C SER A 42 -10.27 39.28 19.94
N LYS A 43 -10.32 38.00 19.61
CA LYS A 43 -9.27 37.35 18.84
C LYS A 43 -9.06 38.06 17.51
N GLN A 44 -7.81 38.37 17.19
CA GLN A 44 -7.44 38.95 15.91
C GLN A 44 -7.76 37.95 14.77
N PRO A 45 -8.47 38.41 13.69
CA PRO A 45 -8.81 37.54 12.57
C PRO A 45 -7.63 36.87 11.88
N GLN A 46 -6.44 37.47 12.00
CA GLN A 46 -5.19 36.90 11.44
C GLN A 46 -4.73 35.65 12.17
N LEU A 47 -5.14 35.45 13.40
CA LEU A 47 -4.82 34.26 14.20
C LEU A 47 -5.74 33.08 13.89
N GLU A 48 -6.78 33.29 13.10
CA GLU A 48 -7.62 32.22 12.59
C GLU A 48 -7.18 31.86 11.17
N PRO A 49 -6.78 30.59 10.94
CA PRO A 49 -6.44 30.18 9.59
C PRO A 49 -7.66 30.39 8.70
N ARG A 50 -7.47 31.09 7.57
CA ARG A 50 -8.52 31.25 6.56
C ARG A 50 -9.01 29.86 6.16
N ARG A 51 -10.31 29.66 6.17
CA ARG A 51 -10.92 28.51 5.55
C ARG A 51 -10.67 28.60 4.04
N VAL A 52 -9.66 27.90 3.58
CA VAL A 52 -9.44 27.76 2.13
C VAL A 52 -10.57 26.87 1.62
N ARG A 53 -11.28 27.34 0.59
CA ARG A 53 -12.20 26.45 -0.12
C ARG A 53 -11.42 25.27 -0.66
N ALA A 54 -11.97 24.07 -0.52
CA ALA A 54 -11.38 22.88 -1.12
C ALA A 54 -11.10 23.18 -2.59
N ASP A 55 -9.85 22.99 -3.00
CA ASP A 55 -9.45 23.07 -4.40
C ASP A 55 -10.23 22.00 -5.17
N PRO A 56 -11.04 22.38 -6.18
CA PRO A 56 -11.79 21.40 -6.96
C PRO A 56 -10.87 20.43 -7.73
N GLN A 57 -9.58 20.74 -7.86
CA GLN A 57 -8.57 19.89 -8.47
C GLN A 57 -7.91 18.94 -7.44
N SER A 58 -8.07 19.22 -6.15
CA SER A 58 -7.53 18.34 -5.11
C SER A 58 -8.58 17.33 -4.65
N LEU A 59 -8.22 16.07 -4.68
CA LEU A 59 -9.06 15.01 -4.12
C LEU A 59 -9.07 15.14 -2.59
N ARG A 60 -10.26 15.14 -1.99
CA ARG A 60 -10.43 15.14 -0.53
C ARG A 60 -9.68 13.99 0.13
N VAL A 61 -9.63 12.85 -0.52
CA VAL A 61 -8.85 11.67 -0.14
C VAL A 61 -8.22 11.14 -1.41
N SER A 62 -6.92 11.34 -1.54
CA SER A 62 -6.16 10.75 -2.64
C SER A 62 -5.98 9.25 -2.38
N ARG A 63 -6.64 8.45 -3.19
CA ARG A 63 -6.42 7.00 -3.28
C ARG A 63 -6.16 6.65 -4.73
N PRO A 64 -4.99 6.98 -5.27
CA PRO A 64 -4.65 6.57 -6.63
C PRO A 64 -4.68 5.05 -6.71
N ALA A 65 -5.04 4.54 -7.88
CA ALA A 65 -4.86 3.12 -8.17
C ALA A 65 -3.39 2.78 -7.87
N ARG A 66 -3.22 1.74 -7.08
CA ARG A 66 -1.87 1.29 -6.74
C ARG A 66 -1.30 0.59 -7.97
N THR A 67 -0.41 1.26 -8.67
CA THR A 67 0.41 0.66 -9.71
C THR A 67 1.70 0.17 -9.07
N GLU A 68 1.62 -1.02 -8.48
CA GLU A 68 2.86 -1.70 -8.10
C GLU A 68 3.48 -2.28 -9.37
N PRO A 69 4.81 -2.13 -9.57
CA PRO A 69 5.48 -2.87 -10.61
C PRO A 69 5.24 -4.37 -10.37
N ALA A 70 5.04 -5.12 -11.44
CA ALA A 70 4.88 -6.56 -11.33
C ALA A 70 6.12 -7.14 -10.64
N VAL A 71 5.91 -7.81 -9.53
CA VAL A 71 6.98 -8.34 -8.68
C VAL A 71 7.31 -9.76 -9.12
N GLU A 72 8.59 -10.11 -9.04
CA GLU A 72 9.04 -11.48 -9.18
C GLU A 72 8.63 -12.29 -7.95
N VAL A 73 7.99 -13.44 -8.17
CA VAL A 73 7.48 -14.32 -7.11
C VAL A 73 8.29 -15.61 -7.08
N LEU A 74 8.81 -15.96 -5.91
CA LEU A 74 9.48 -17.25 -5.70
C LEU A 74 8.44 -18.38 -5.80
N LEU A 75 8.74 -19.38 -6.62
CA LEU A 75 7.87 -20.52 -6.81
C LEU A 75 8.12 -21.60 -5.75
N PRO A 76 7.14 -22.48 -5.49
CA PRO A 76 7.34 -23.66 -4.65
C PRO A 76 8.43 -24.58 -5.17
N PHE A 77 9.02 -25.39 -4.28
CA PHE A 77 10.01 -26.39 -4.68
C PHE A 77 9.48 -27.35 -5.74
N ASN A 78 10.24 -27.51 -6.84
CA ASN A 78 9.87 -28.34 -7.98
C ASN A 78 8.46 -28.01 -8.54
N SER A 79 8.23 -26.73 -8.72
CA SER A 79 6.93 -26.19 -9.20
C SER A 79 6.62 -26.50 -10.67
N PHE A 80 7.63 -26.88 -11.45
CA PHE A 80 7.47 -27.23 -12.85
C PHE A 80 7.14 -28.71 -12.99
N LYS A 81 6.21 -29.04 -13.87
CA LYS A 81 5.85 -30.42 -14.24
C LYS A 81 5.82 -30.53 -15.74
N SER A 82 6.60 -31.45 -16.29
CA SER A 82 6.56 -31.77 -17.72
C SER A 82 5.24 -32.45 -18.10
N GLY A 83 4.84 -32.28 -19.33
CA GLY A 83 3.73 -33.03 -19.92
C GLY A 83 4.07 -34.53 -20.12
N SER A 84 3.32 -35.22 -20.92
CA SER A 84 3.66 -36.59 -21.31
C SER A 84 4.96 -36.64 -22.12
N SER A 85 5.62 -37.79 -22.14
CA SER A 85 6.85 -37.99 -22.95
C SER A 85 6.65 -37.49 -24.39
N GLY A 86 7.62 -36.72 -24.87
CA GLY A 86 7.56 -36.05 -26.19
C GLY A 86 6.81 -34.72 -26.23
N SER A 87 6.17 -34.31 -25.14
CA SER A 87 5.46 -33.03 -25.05
C SER A 87 6.40 -31.86 -24.73
N ALA A 88 6.18 -30.71 -25.38
CA ALA A 88 6.85 -29.45 -25.06
C ALA A 88 6.04 -28.62 -24.04
N VAL A 89 4.88 -29.07 -23.60
CA VAL A 89 4.03 -28.34 -22.64
C VAL A 89 4.49 -28.61 -21.21
N ILE A 90 4.65 -27.53 -20.45
CA ILE A 90 5.04 -27.58 -19.05
C ILE A 90 3.95 -26.90 -18.22
N THR A 91 3.57 -27.53 -17.12
CA THR A 91 2.65 -26.98 -16.12
C THR A 91 3.46 -26.38 -14.99
N VAL A 92 3.12 -25.18 -14.57
CA VAL A 92 3.74 -24.48 -13.43
C VAL A 92 2.72 -24.36 -12.32
N ASN A 93 3.17 -24.66 -11.10
CA ASN A 93 2.41 -24.43 -9.89
C ASN A 93 2.89 -23.13 -9.23
N GLU A 94 2.04 -22.12 -9.23
CA GLU A 94 2.25 -20.81 -8.57
C GLU A 94 0.99 -20.49 -7.78
N ILE A 95 1.09 -20.51 -6.45
CA ILE A 95 -0.07 -20.39 -5.56
C ILE A 95 -0.72 -19.02 -5.68
N SER A 96 -2.03 -18.99 -5.96
CA SER A 96 -2.83 -17.75 -6.07
C SER A 96 -2.22 -16.73 -7.05
N HIS A 97 -1.78 -17.20 -8.20
CA HIS A 97 -0.98 -16.41 -9.14
C HIS A 97 -1.70 -15.19 -9.75
N GLY A 98 -3.00 -15.12 -9.73
CA GLY A 98 -3.78 -13.98 -10.25
C GLY A 98 -3.59 -13.68 -11.75
N ARG A 99 -2.86 -14.53 -12.50
CA ARG A 99 -2.56 -14.34 -13.92
C ARG A 99 -3.73 -14.77 -14.78
N SER A 100 -3.75 -14.28 -16.02
CA SER A 100 -4.76 -14.59 -17.03
C SER A 100 -4.14 -15.31 -18.24
N THR A 101 -4.95 -16.06 -18.97
CA THR A 101 -4.50 -16.64 -20.24
C THR A 101 -4.09 -15.54 -21.21
N GLY A 102 -2.90 -15.67 -21.79
CA GLY A 102 -2.29 -14.69 -22.67
C GLY A 102 -1.23 -13.79 -22.02
N ASP A 103 -1.10 -13.83 -20.71
CA ASP A 103 -0.03 -13.11 -19.99
C ASP A 103 1.33 -13.69 -20.38
N ILE A 104 2.36 -12.83 -20.36
CA ILE A 104 3.75 -13.22 -20.63
C ILE A 104 4.50 -13.29 -19.31
N VAL A 105 5.08 -14.45 -19.02
CA VAL A 105 5.83 -14.72 -17.79
C VAL A 105 7.26 -15.11 -18.12
N CYS A 106 8.22 -14.50 -17.46
CA CYS A 106 9.62 -14.92 -17.45
C CYS A 106 9.92 -15.73 -16.20
N PHE A 107 10.67 -16.80 -16.39
CA PHE A 107 11.19 -17.61 -15.30
C PHE A 107 12.67 -17.33 -15.10
N ARG A 108 13.14 -17.43 -13.89
CA ARG A 108 14.54 -17.21 -13.50
C ARG A 108 14.96 -18.23 -12.48
N SER A 109 16.26 -18.57 -12.45
CA SER A 109 16.86 -19.53 -11.53
C SER A 109 16.19 -20.90 -11.58
N VAL A 110 15.77 -21.34 -12.77
CA VAL A 110 15.11 -22.61 -12.98
C VAL A 110 16.14 -23.67 -13.30
N GLU A 111 16.20 -24.75 -12.54
CA GLU A 111 17.07 -25.86 -12.82
C GLU A 111 16.53 -26.71 -13.99
N ALA A 112 17.48 -27.23 -14.80
CA ALA A 112 17.15 -28.13 -15.91
C ALA A 112 16.45 -29.40 -15.41
N PHE A 113 15.43 -29.86 -16.13
CA PHE A 113 14.73 -31.10 -15.79
C PHE A 113 14.10 -31.74 -17.03
N ASP A 114 13.96 -33.05 -17.03
CA ASP A 114 13.24 -33.87 -18.00
C ASP A 114 13.44 -33.50 -19.49
N GLY A 115 14.68 -33.16 -19.87
CA GLY A 115 15.03 -32.80 -21.25
C GLY A 115 14.91 -31.30 -21.56
N PHE A 116 14.47 -30.48 -20.64
CA PHE A 116 14.46 -29.03 -20.74
C PHE A 116 15.70 -28.43 -20.10
N THR A 117 16.42 -27.59 -20.83
CA THR A 117 17.61 -26.89 -20.31
C THR A 117 17.22 -25.58 -19.64
N GLU A 118 18.06 -25.08 -18.71
CA GLU A 118 17.88 -23.78 -18.07
C GLU A 118 17.66 -22.65 -19.08
N ALA A 119 18.53 -22.59 -20.12
CA ALA A 119 18.44 -21.56 -21.16
C ALA A 119 17.09 -21.55 -21.92
N VAL A 120 16.44 -22.72 -22.05
CA VAL A 120 15.11 -22.82 -22.64
C VAL A 120 14.06 -22.35 -21.64
N LEU A 121 14.15 -22.75 -20.39
CA LEU A 121 13.17 -22.37 -19.36
C LEU A 121 13.23 -20.88 -19.01
N GLU A 122 14.41 -20.28 -19.07
CA GLU A 122 14.68 -18.87 -18.75
C GLU A 122 14.65 -17.96 -20.00
N GLY A 123 13.85 -18.30 -20.98
CA GLY A 123 13.75 -17.49 -22.21
C GLY A 123 13.51 -16.00 -21.94
N SER A 124 14.41 -15.15 -22.40
CA SER A 124 14.40 -13.71 -22.13
C SER A 124 13.14 -12.96 -22.61
N SER A 125 12.47 -13.50 -23.61
CA SER A 125 11.20 -12.97 -24.13
C SER A 125 9.98 -13.38 -23.30
N GLY A 126 10.17 -14.27 -22.32
CA GLY A 126 9.10 -14.88 -21.56
C GLY A 126 8.24 -15.85 -22.37
N TYR A 127 7.30 -16.45 -21.69
CA TYR A 127 6.37 -17.42 -22.23
C TYR A 127 4.94 -16.95 -22.10
N THR A 128 4.17 -17.07 -23.17
CA THR A 128 2.73 -16.85 -23.10
C THR A 128 2.10 -18.03 -22.37
N ILE A 129 1.34 -17.76 -21.33
CA ILE A 129 0.74 -18.77 -20.48
C ILE A 129 -0.73 -19.02 -20.81
N THR A 130 -1.19 -20.20 -20.49
CA THR A 130 -2.60 -20.58 -20.49
C THR A 130 -2.99 -20.96 -19.07
N LYS A 131 -3.91 -20.20 -18.46
CA LYS A 131 -4.42 -20.48 -17.12
C LYS A 131 -5.19 -21.78 -17.11
N VAL A 132 -4.88 -22.66 -16.16
CA VAL A 132 -5.61 -23.92 -15.88
C VAL A 132 -6.55 -23.70 -14.70
N ASP A 133 -6.03 -23.21 -13.59
CA ASP A 133 -6.77 -22.87 -12.38
C ASP A 133 -6.07 -21.72 -11.62
N ASP A 134 -6.49 -21.42 -10.40
CA ASP A 134 -5.93 -20.29 -9.63
C ASP A 134 -4.50 -20.53 -9.12
N ASN A 135 -4.01 -21.76 -9.21
CA ASN A 135 -2.68 -22.13 -8.74
C ASN A 135 -1.80 -22.73 -9.84
N ASN A 136 -2.36 -22.99 -11.02
CA ASN A 136 -1.63 -23.67 -12.09
C ASN A 136 -1.91 -23.02 -13.44
N TYR A 137 -0.86 -22.90 -14.23
CA TYR A 137 -0.94 -22.52 -15.62
C TYR A 137 0.05 -23.34 -16.46
N THR A 138 -0.13 -23.35 -17.75
CA THR A 138 0.74 -24.06 -18.70
C THR A 138 1.39 -23.10 -19.66
N PHE A 139 2.58 -23.47 -20.14
CA PHE A 139 3.24 -22.82 -21.26
C PHE A 139 3.91 -23.86 -22.14
N THR A 140 4.24 -23.49 -23.38
CA THR A 140 4.98 -24.34 -24.31
C THR A 140 6.42 -23.87 -24.37
N ALA A 141 7.35 -24.78 -24.10
CA ALA A 141 8.78 -24.49 -24.21
C ALA A 141 9.16 -24.16 -25.66
N SER A 142 10.10 -23.24 -25.86
CA SER A 142 10.55 -22.83 -27.19
C SER A 142 11.33 -23.92 -27.93
N SER A 143 11.94 -24.83 -27.18
CA SER A 143 12.65 -26.00 -27.70
C SER A 143 12.71 -27.10 -26.63
N GLY A 144 13.05 -28.32 -27.05
CA GLY A 144 13.08 -29.46 -26.16
C GLY A 144 11.69 -30.10 -25.96
N THR A 145 11.70 -31.31 -25.48
CA THR A 145 10.50 -32.09 -25.16
C THR A 145 10.77 -32.95 -23.95
N ALA A 146 9.72 -33.25 -23.20
CA ALA A 146 9.81 -34.14 -22.04
C ALA A 146 10.39 -35.51 -22.41
N THR A 147 11.47 -35.91 -21.81
CA THR A 147 12.11 -37.21 -22.06
C THR A 147 11.32 -38.35 -21.42
N THR A 148 11.03 -38.22 -20.15
CA THR A 148 10.29 -39.24 -19.38
C THR A 148 8.80 -38.88 -19.31
N GLY A 149 8.48 -37.64 -19.14
CA GLY A 149 7.11 -37.14 -18.98
C GLY A 149 6.57 -37.22 -17.54
N ASN A 150 5.69 -36.30 -17.21
CA ASN A 150 5.07 -36.19 -15.92
C ASN A 150 6.08 -36.06 -14.74
N VAL A 151 7.28 -35.55 -15.01
CA VAL A 151 8.33 -35.33 -14.01
C VAL A 151 8.17 -33.95 -13.42
N LYS A 152 8.35 -33.81 -12.11
CA LYS A 152 8.44 -32.51 -11.42
C LYS A 152 9.90 -32.08 -11.34
N GLY A 153 10.15 -30.79 -11.51
CA GLY A 153 11.48 -30.20 -11.47
C GLY A 153 11.46 -28.68 -11.38
N GLY A 154 12.57 -28.04 -11.78
CA GLY A 154 12.74 -26.60 -11.72
C GLY A 154 13.50 -26.11 -10.50
N GLY A 155 13.77 -26.99 -9.53
CA GLY A 155 14.59 -26.66 -8.35
C GLY A 155 13.85 -25.90 -7.26
N GLY A 156 14.62 -25.31 -6.34
CA GLY A 156 14.10 -24.65 -5.15
C GLY A 156 14.14 -23.10 -5.18
N PHE A 157 14.78 -22.54 -6.20
CA PHE A 157 14.99 -21.10 -6.30
C PHE A 157 14.32 -20.49 -7.52
N ALA A 158 13.53 -21.27 -8.23
CA ALA A 158 12.81 -20.82 -9.40
C ALA A 158 11.84 -19.69 -9.06
N SER A 159 11.82 -18.65 -9.87
CA SER A 159 10.91 -17.53 -9.73
C SER A 159 10.18 -17.23 -11.02
N ALA A 160 8.98 -16.66 -10.91
CA ALA A 160 8.14 -16.22 -12.00
C ALA A 160 7.87 -14.72 -11.89
N GLY A 161 8.07 -13.99 -12.97
CA GLY A 161 7.90 -12.55 -12.95
C GLY A 161 7.66 -11.94 -14.32
N PRO A 162 7.65 -10.62 -14.44
CA PRO A 162 7.51 -9.93 -15.71
C PRO A 162 8.78 -10.09 -16.57
N VAL A 163 8.66 -9.82 -17.88
CA VAL A 163 9.81 -9.78 -18.81
C VAL A 163 10.84 -8.76 -18.36
N THR A 164 10.39 -7.61 -17.88
CA THR A 164 11.24 -6.55 -17.36
C THR A 164 10.97 -6.37 -15.88
N VAL A 165 11.97 -6.58 -15.04
CA VAL A 165 11.90 -6.22 -13.62
C VAL A 165 12.39 -4.78 -13.51
N SER A 166 11.53 -3.88 -13.02
CA SER A 166 11.97 -2.53 -12.68
C SER A 166 12.92 -2.59 -11.49
N ALA A 167 14.11 -2.08 -11.68
CA ALA A 167 15.12 -1.96 -10.64
C ALA A 167 14.69 -0.97 -9.54
#